data_e11c42d3ed3e28cd2e394b88c6263d3d
#
_entry.id   e11c42d3ed3e28cd2e394b88c6263d3d
#
_cell.length_a   1.000
_cell.length_b   1.000
_cell.length_c   1.000
_cell.angle_alpha   90.00
_cell.angle_beta   90.00
_cell.angle_gamma   90.00
#
_symmetry.space_group_name_H-M   'P 1'
#
loop_
_entity.id
_entity.type
_entity.pdbx_description
1 polymer ?
#
loop_
_entity_poly.entity_id
_entity_poly.type
_entity_poly.pdbx_seq_one_letter_code
_entity_poly.pdbx_strand_id
1 'polypeptide(L)'
;MPTTEQPSELLGYPEAARFLSVSERTVQRWVRERRIPFVQLPQRGSWSGVRFARSQLVKWLEQQTVRPARARLERVMGTRNED
;
A
#
# COMPACT_ATOMS: atom_id res chain seq x y z
N MET A 1 -25.35 4.14 -9.20
CA MET A 1 -24.89 4.06 -8.94
C MET A 1 -24.43 3.88 -8.13
N PRO A 2 -24.35 3.41 -8.09
CA PRO A 2 -23.86 3.07 -7.04
C PRO A 2 -22.83 3.85 -6.62
N THR A 3 -22.91 4.73 -6.53
CA THR A 3 -22.05 5.58 -6.05
C THR A 3 -21.48 5.22 -4.76
N THR A 4 -22.09 4.44 -4.05
CA THR A 4 -21.58 4.10 -2.78
C THR A 4 -20.29 3.41 -2.84
N GLU A 5 -19.99 2.76 -3.88
CA GLU A 5 -18.76 2.10 -3.96
C GLU A 5 -17.63 3.00 -4.11
N GLN A 6 -17.87 4.19 -4.60
CA GLN A 6 -16.80 5.08 -4.86
C GLN A 6 -16.02 5.41 -3.64
N PRO A 7 -16.62 5.80 -2.57
CA PRO A 7 -15.87 6.17 -1.38
C PRO A 7 -15.07 5.02 -0.82
N SER A 8 -15.57 3.81 -0.96
CA SER A 8 -14.80 2.72 -0.40
C SER A 8 -13.64 2.34 -1.27
N GLU A 9 -13.64 2.74 -2.52
CA GLU A 9 -12.56 2.42 -3.40
C GLU A 9 -11.37 3.33 -3.18
N LEU A 10 -11.58 4.55 -2.73
CA LEU A 10 -10.51 5.48 -2.48
C LEU A 10 -10.31 5.64 -0.98
N LEU A 11 -9.09 5.43 -0.53
CA LEU A 11 -8.76 5.48 0.87
C LEU A 11 -7.87 6.68 1.16
N GLY A 12 -8.08 7.30 2.31
CA GLY A 12 -7.17 8.35 2.76
C GLY A 12 -6.01 7.73 3.49
N TYR A 13 -5.17 8.57 4.08
CA TYR A 13 -4.02 8.07 4.84
C TYR A 13 -4.42 7.14 5.99
N PRO A 14 -5.42 7.50 6.81
CA PRO A 14 -5.75 6.63 7.94
C PRO A 14 -6.24 5.26 7.49
N GLU A 15 -7.10 5.27 6.46
CA GLU A 15 -7.65 4.00 5.99
C GLU A 15 -6.59 3.16 5.32
N ALA A 16 -5.71 3.77 4.54
CA ALA A 16 -4.66 3.03 3.88
C ALA A 16 -3.70 2.43 4.90
N ALA A 17 -3.37 3.20 5.93
CA ALA A 17 -2.49 2.70 6.98
C ALA A 17 -3.10 1.50 7.66
N ARG A 18 -4.40 1.58 7.94
CA ARG A 18 -5.07 0.48 8.57
C ARG A 18 -5.13 -0.74 7.66
N PHE A 19 -5.39 -0.50 6.37
CA PHE A 19 -5.44 -1.58 5.41
C PHE A 19 -4.09 -2.29 5.30
N LEU A 20 -3.01 -1.54 5.40
CA LEU A 20 -1.68 -2.10 5.27
C LEU A 20 -1.06 -2.48 6.62
N SER A 21 -1.74 -2.19 7.70
CA SER A 21 -1.28 -2.49 9.06
C SER A 21 0.04 -1.80 9.38
N VAL A 22 0.14 -0.55 8.98
CA VAL A 22 1.31 0.26 9.31
C VAL A 22 0.83 1.60 9.82
N SER A 23 1.73 2.45 10.27
CA SER A 23 1.34 3.75 10.76
C SER A 23 1.13 4.69 9.59
N GLU A 24 0.37 5.76 9.82
CA GLU A 24 0.16 6.76 8.78
C GLU A 24 1.47 7.40 8.38
N ARG A 25 2.37 7.57 9.34
CA ARG A 25 3.66 8.15 9.05
C ARG A 25 4.42 7.31 8.04
N THR A 26 4.31 6.00 8.17
CA THR A 26 4.97 5.11 7.23
C THR A 26 4.37 5.27 5.84
N VAL A 27 3.05 5.37 5.74
CA VAL A 27 2.41 5.55 4.46
C VAL A 27 2.83 6.89 3.85
N GLN A 28 2.90 7.93 4.67
CA GLN A 28 3.31 9.24 4.19
C GLN A 28 4.73 9.20 3.66
N ARG A 29 5.60 8.48 4.32
CA ARG A 29 6.96 8.35 3.87
C ARG A 29 7.02 7.63 2.53
N TRP A 30 6.25 6.56 2.39
CA TRP A 30 6.23 5.79 1.15
C TRP A 30 5.72 6.65 -0.01
N VAL A 31 4.76 7.51 0.24
CA VAL A 31 4.26 8.41 -0.79
C VAL A 31 5.36 9.38 -1.19
N ARG A 32 6.05 9.93 -0.21
CA ARG A 32 7.11 10.86 -0.48
C ARG A 32 8.23 10.21 -1.29
N GLU A 33 8.49 8.95 -1.01
CA GLU A 33 9.54 8.21 -1.69
C GLU A 33 9.04 7.53 -2.96
N ARG A 34 7.76 7.70 -3.27
CA ARG A 34 7.15 7.12 -4.45
C ARG A 34 7.26 5.62 -4.49
N ARG A 35 7.06 5.01 -3.34
CA ARG A 35 7.15 3.56 -3.24
C ARG A 35 5.80 2.88 -3.24
N ILE A 36 4.72 3.65 -3.19
CA ILE A 36 3.38 3.11 -3.09
C ILE A 36 2.51 3.82 -4.11
N PRO A 37 1.62 3.13 -4.79
CA PRO A 37 0.76 3.78 -5.76
C PRO A 37 -0.25 4.66 -5.05
N PHE A 38 -0.42 5.88 -5.53
CA PHE A 38 -1.40 6.78 -4.94
C PHE A 38 -1.98 7.67 -6.04
N VAL A 39 -3.14 8.24 -5.73
CA VAL A 39 -3.84 9.12 -6.62
C VAL A 39 -3.73 10.53 -6.07
N GLN A 40 -3.39 11.47 -6.92
CA GLN A 40 -3.27 12.86 -6.51
C GLN A 40 -4.49 13.60 -7.01
N LEU A 41 -5.37 13.97 -6.10
CA LEU A 41 -6.52 14.76 -6.45
C LEU A 41 -6.21 16.24 -6.30
N PRO A 42 -6.97 17.11 -6.94
CA PRO A 42 -6.73 18.54 -6.77
C PRO A 42 -6.89 18.93 -5.33
N GLN A 43 -5.95 19.69 -4.84
CA GLN A 43 -5.99 20.11 -3.46
C GLN A 43 -6.89 21.31 -3.27
N ARG A 44 -7.55 21.35 -2.12
CA ARG A 44 -8.39 22.46 -1.78
C ARG A 44 -8.19 22.78 -0.32
N GLY A 45 -7.84 23.98 -0.01
CA GLY A 45 -7.64 24.39 1.36
C GLY A 45 -6.58 23.54 2.00
N SER A 46 -6.86 23.02 3.17
CA SER A 46 -5.87 22.20 3.88
C SER A 46 -6.02 20.73 3.57
N TRP A 47 -6.87 20.41 2.63
CA TRP A 47 -7.12 19.02 2.28
C TRP A 47 -5.95 18.49 1.45
N SER A 48 -5.48 17.33 1.81
CA SER A 48 -4.27 16.85 1.20
C SER A 48 -4.40 16.38 -0.25
N GLY A 49 -5.47 15.83 -0.64
CA GLY A 49 -5.67 15.37 -1.99
C GLY A 49 -5.07 14.03 -2.33
N VAL A 50 -4.31 13.44 -1.42
CA VAL A 50 -3.71 12.14 -1.68
C VAL A 50 -4.70 11.05 -1.31
N ARG A 51 -4.92 10.14 -2.22
CA ARG A 51 -5.82 9.01 -1.97
C ARG A 51 -5.20 7.75 -2.52
N PHE A 52 -5.71 6.63 -2.09
CA PHE A 52 -5.17 5.34 -2.50
C PHE A 52 -6.32 4.49 -3.04
N ALA A 53 -6.19 3.99 -4.24
CA ALA A 53 -7.21 3.11 -4.79
C ALA A 53 -7.01 1.73 -4.21
N ARG A 54 -8.04 1.19 -3.59
CA ARG A 54 -7.94 -0.11 -2.96
C ARG A 54 -7.45 -1.17 -3.93
N SER A 55 -7.97 -1.18 -5.13
CA SER A 55 -7.58 -2.18 -6.10
C SER A 55 -6.10 -2.08 -6.45
N GLN A 56 -5.56 -0.87 -6.49
CA GLN A 56 -4.15 -0.70 -6.77
C GLN A 56 -3.30 -1.14 -5.60
N LEU A 57 -3.79 -0.93 -4.39
CA LEU A 57 -3.05 -1.39 -3.22
C LEU A 57 -2.98 -2.91 -3.19
N VAL A 58 -4.06 -3.56 -3.58
CA VAL A 58 -4.07 -5.01 -3.61
C VAL A 58 -3.04 -5.52 -4.60
N LYS A 59 -2.99 -4.92 -5.78
CA LYS A 59 -2.00 -5.33 -6.77
C LYS A 59 -0.59 -5.06 -6.29
N TRP A 60 -0.40 -3.93 -5.64
CA TRP A 60 0.90 -3.56 -5.13
C TRP A 60 1.36 -4.54 -4.06
N LEU A 61 0.44 -4.98 -3.22
CA LEU A 61 0.78 -5.95 -2.21
C LEU A 61 1.21 -7.27 -2.83
N GLU A 62 0.58 -7.64 -3.93
CA GLU A 62 0.98 -8.86 -4.60
C GLU A 62 2.41 -8.75 -5.09
N GLN A 63 2.80 -7.58 -5.53
CA GLN A 63 4.17 -7.38 -5.98
C GLN A 63 5.16 -7.38 -4.83
N GLN A 64 4.70 -7.00 -3.65
CA GLN A 64 5.56 -7.00 -2.49
C GLN A 64 5.64 -8.38 -1.85
N THR A 65 4.77 -9.27 -2.22
CA THR A 65 4.73 -10.57 -1.60
C THR A 65 5.95 -11.40 -2.02
N VAL A 66 6.65 -11.89 -1.05
CA VAL A 66 7.81 -12.73 -1.32
C VAL A 66 7.34 -14.17 -1.33
N ARG A 67 7.38 -14.78 -2.50
CA ARG A 67 6.92 -16.14 -2.64
C ARG A 67 8.11 -17.05 -2.74
N PRO A 68 8.32 -17.90 -1.79
CA PRO A 68 9.48 -18.77 -1.82
C PRO A 68 9.28 -19.81 -2.91
N ALA A 69 10.28 -19.94 -3.74
CA ALA A 69 10.30 -21.03 -4.66
C ALA A 69 10.84 -22.20 -3.88
N ARG A 70 10.56 -23.36 -4.38
CA ARG A 70 10.96 -24.56 -3.66
C ARG A 70 12.43 -24.56 -3.34
N ALA A 71 13.24 -24.35 -4.32
CA ALA A 71 14.67 -24.35 -4.10
C ALA A 71 15.08 -23.20 -3.21
N ARG A 72 14.45 -22.09 -3.40
CA ARG A 72 14.80 -20.94 -2.60
C ARG A 72 14.41 -21.13 -1.16
N LEU A 73 13.34 -21.85 -0.95
CA LEU A 73 12.90 -22.10 0.37
C LEU A 73 13.95 -22.85 1.15
N GLU A 74 14.54 -23.81 0.56
CA GLU A 74 15.58 -24.55 1.23
C GLU A 74 16.74 -23.67 1.56
N ARG A 75 17.10 -22.82 0.65
CA ARG A 75 18.23 -21.96 0.87
C ARG A 75 17.96 -20.98 1.98
N VAL A 76 16.77 -20.42 1.98
CA VAL A 76 16.42 -19.47 2.99
C VAL A 76 16.42 -20.08 4.35
N MET A 77 15.93 -21.27 4.47
CA MET A 77 15.92 -21.86 5.76
C MET A 77 17.30 -22.14 6.21
N GLY A 78 18.18 -22.33 5.32
CA GLY A 78 19.55 -22.55 5.70
C GLY A 78 20.25 -21.31 6.10
N THR A 79 19.89 -20.26 5.55
CA THR A 79 20.54 -19.08 5.94
C THR A 79 19.79 -18.43 7.00
N ARG A 80 19.38 -17.87 7.26
CA ARG A 80 18.63 -16.99 7.86
C ARG A 80 18.29 -15.92 8.00
N ASN A 81 18.39 -15.58 7.64
CA ASN A 81 17.95 -14.70 7.39
C ASN A 81 17.82 -13.70 7.63
N GLU A 82 18.19 -13.47 7.48
CA GLU A 82 18.10 -12.60 7.42
C GLU A 82 17.68 -11.79 7.73
N ASP A 83 17.89 -11.67 7.98
CA ASP A 83 17.51 -11.00 7.91
C ASP A 83 17.38 -10.60 8.19
#